data_0ef302e40ca9d87f9b672173e31bd6f4
#
_entry.id   0ef302e40ca9d87f9b672173e31bd6f4
#
_cell.length_a   1.000
_cell.length_b   1.000
_cell.length_c   1.000
_cell.angle_alpha   90.00
_cell.angle_beta   90.00
_cell.angle_gamma   90.00
#
_symmetry.space_group_name_H-M   'P 1'
#
loop_
_entity.id
_entity.type
_entity.pdbx_description
1 polymer ?
#
loop_
_entity_poly.entity_id
_entity_poly.type
_entity_poly.pdbx_seq_one_letter_code
_entity_poly.pdbx_strand_id
1 'polypeptide(L)'
;MKKFLIKREMAGAGSLPKNDLNNAGKGSEEVLEAMRSEGKNNVQEQSYVIGDAIYCVYNADSEELVKEHADRAGVPASEIAEVSTVIKHNTSF
;
A
#
# COMPACT_ATOMS: atom_id res chain seq x y z
N MET A 1 -14.80 5.13 -2.24
CA MET A 1 -13.39 4.94 -2.65
C MET A 1 -13.24 3.61 -3.36
N LYS A 2 -12.29 3.55 -4.28
CA LYS A 2 -11.94 2.33 -5.00
C LYS A 2 -10.84 1.60 -4.23
N LYS A 3 -10.74 0.28 -4.40
CA LYS A 3 -9.69 -0.53 -3.79
C LYS A 3 -8.63 -0.85 -4.83
N PHE A 4 -7.36 -0.74 -4.43
CA PHE A 4 -6.21 -1.03 -5.30
C PHE A 4 -5.26 -2.01 -4.63
N LEU A 5 -4.71 -2.93 -5.40
CA LEU A 5 -3.62 -3.79 -4.98
C LEU A 5 -2.35 -3.30 -5.67
N ILE A 6 -1.31 -3.08 -4.89
CA ILE A 6 -0.06 -2.52 -5.38
C ILE A 6 1.07 -3.49 -5.06
N LYS A 7 1.87 -3.79 -6.07
CA LYS A 7 3.11 -4.52 -5.87
C LYS A 7 4.27 -3.53 -5.85
N ARG A 8 5.10 -3.63 -4.83
CA ARG A 8 6.36 -2.89 -4.73
C ARG A 8 7.51 -3.89 -4.76
N GLU A 9 8.32 -3.84 -5.79
CA GLU A 9 9.53 -4.64 -5.84
C GLU A 9 10.56 -4.04 -4.90
N MET A 10 11.06 -4.87 -3.99
CA MET A 10 12.04 -4.45 -2.99
C MET A 10 12.90 -5.66 -2.64
N ALA A 11 14.08 -5.72 -3.22
CA ALA A 11 15.01 -6.82 -2.99
C ALA A 11 15.31 -6.98 -1.49
N GLY A 12 15.18 -8.20 -0.98
CA GLY A 12 15.44 -8.51 0.42
C GLY A 12 14.37 -8.10 1.40
N ALA A 13 13.20 -7.65 0.94
CA ALA A 13 12.12 -7.17 1.83
C ALA A 13 11.76 -8.20 2.90
N GLY A 14 11.65 -9.47 2.51
CA GLY A 14 11.31 -10.57 3.44
C GLY A 14 12.33 -10.83 4.53
N SER A 15 13.55 -10.32 4.36
CA SER A 15 14.66 -10.47 5.31
C SER A 15 14.89 -9.23 6.16
N LEU A 16 14.13 -8.16 5.96
CA LEU A 16 14.28 -6.94 6.74
C LEU A 16 13.82 -7.15 8.19
N PRO A 17 14.53 -6.54 9.16
CA PRO A 17 14.07 -6.56 10.55
C PRO A 17 12.69 -5.92 10.68
N LYS A 18 11.90 -6.40 11.61
CA LYS A 18 10.54 -5.90 11.84
C LYS A 18 10.52 -4.40 12.12
N ASN A 19 11.52 -3.89 12.84
CA ASN A 19 11.61 -2.46 13.13
C ASN A 19 11.76 -1.61 11.86
N ASP A 20 12.55 -2.09 10.89
CA ASP A 20 12.73 -1.38 9.63
C ASP A 20 11.43 -1.36 8.83
N LEU A 21 10.69 -2.48 8.82
CA LEU A 21 9.38 -2.56 8.16
C LEU A 21 8.36 -1.64 8.85
N ASN A 22 8.35 -1.61 10.19
CA ASN A 22 7.45 -0.74 10.94
C ASN A 22 7.77 0.74 10.68
N ASN A 23 9.04 1.10 10.59
CA ASN A 23 9.47 2.48 10.31
C ASN A 23 9.07 2.89 8.89
N ALA A 24 9.19 1.98 7.93
CA ALA A 24 8.74 2.23 6.55
C ALA A 24 7.22 2.47 6.50
N GLY A 25 6.46 1.65 7.23
CA GLY A 25 5.00 1.80 7.34
C GLY A 25 4.61 3.13 7.98
N LYS A 26 5.35 3.56 8.99
CA LYS A 26 5.12 4.83 9.67
C LYS A 26 5.36 6.01 8.75
N GLY A 27 6.46 5.99 7.99
CA GLY A 27 6.75 7.03 7.00
C GLY A 27 5.70 7.09 5.90
N SER A 28 5.22 5.93 5.45
CA SER A 28 4.14 5.84 4.48
C SER A 28 2.85 6.49 5.02
N GLU A 29 2.49 6.21 6.27
CA GLU A 29 1.28 6.77 6.89
C GLU A 29 1.38 8.30 7.06
N GLU A 30 2.55 8.82 7.38
CA GLU A 30 2.76 10.27 7.47
C GLU A 30 2.43 10.97 6.15
N VAL A 31 2.83 10.38 5.03
CA VAL A 31 2.50 10.91 3.69
C VAL A 31 1.00 10.83 3.44
N LEU A 32 0.36 9.72 3.80
CA LEU A 32 -1.09 9.54 3.64
C LEU A 32 -1.87 10.57 4.48
N GLU A 33 -1.44 10.83 5.70
CA GLU A 33 -2.06 11.84 6.56
C GLU A 33 -1.97 13.23 5.92
N ALA A 34 -0.80 13.58 5.37
CA ALA A 34 -0.62 14.85 4.67
C ALA A 34 -1.54 14.97 3.47
N MET A 35 -1.67 13.90 2.68
CA MET A 35 -2.56 13.88 1.53
C MET A 35 -4.03 14.05 1.94
N ARG A 36 -4.47 13.34 2.99
CA ARG A 36 -5.84 13.47 3.48
C ARG A 36 -6.13 14.88 3.97
N SER A 37 -5.17 15.54 4.60
CA SER A 37 -5.33 16.94 5.04
C SER A 37 -5.49 17.91 3.86
N GLU A 38 -5.04 17.51 2.66
CA GLU A 38 -5.22 18.27 1.42
C GLU A 38 -6.52 17.91 0.69
N GLY A 39 -7.35 17.05 1.28
CA GLY A 39 -8.59 16.58 0.65
C GLY A 39 -8.38 15.43 -0.33
N LYS A 40 -7.20 14.82 -0.34
CA LYS A 40 -6.86 13.68 -1.21
C LYS A 40 -7.06 12.39 -0.43
N ASN A 41 -8.18 11.72 -0.68
CA ASN A 41 -8.56 10.53 0.08
C ASN A 41 -7.80 9.30 -0.38
N ASN A 42 -6.92 8.83 0.48
CA ASN A 42 -6.14 7.62 0.28
C ASN A 42 -5.83 7.00 1.64
N VAL A 43 -6.20 5.74 1.81
CA VAL A 43 -6.01 4.98 3.05
C VAL A 43 -5.32 3.67 2.71
N GLN A 44 -4.24 3.36 3.40
CA GLN A 44 -3.59 2.07 3.28
C GLN A 44 -4.19 1.11 4.30
N GLU A 45 -4.73 0.00 3.81
CA GLU A 45 -5.42 -0.95 4.65
C GLU A 45 -4.45 -1.90 5.33
N GLN A 46 -3.58 -2.54 4.56
CA GLN A 46 -2.56 -3.48 5.06
C GLN A 46 -1.54 -3.78 3.98
N SER A 47 -0.44 -4.38 4.39
CA SER A 47 0.63 -4.80 3.48
C SER A 47 1.09 -6.21 3.81
N TYR A 48 1.48 -6.94 2.78
CA TYR A 48 2.06 -8.28 2.89
C TYR A 48 3.49 -8.24 2.39
N VAL A 49 4.43 -8.70 3.21
CA VAL A 49 5.83 -8.78 2.81
C VAL A 49 6.11 -10.20 2.36
N ILE A 50 6.49 -10.37 1.10
CA ILE A 50 6.69 -11.69 0.50
C ILE A 50 8.00 -11.67 -0.31
N GLY A 51 9.03 -12.36 0.19
CA GLY A 51 10.30 -12.48 -0.52
C GLY A 51 10.90 -11.12 -0.89
N ASP A 52 10.92 -10.80 -2.17
CA ASP A 52 11.50 -9.56 -2.69
C ASP A 52 10.44 -8.54 -3.09
N ALA A 53 9.27 -8.60 -2.47
CA ALA A 53 8.18 -7.68 -2.79
C ALA A 53 7.31 -7.37 -1.57
N ILE A 54 6.65 -6.24 -1.62
CA ILE A 54 5.61 -5.86 -0.67
C ILE A 54 4.33 -5.61 -1.46
N TYR A 55 3.26 -6.28 -1.06
CA TYR A 55 1.93 -6.10 -1.65
C TYR A 55 1.09 -5.27 -0.70
N CYS A 56 0.58 -4.15 -1.18
CA CYS A 56 -0.17 -3.20 -0.36
C CYS A 56 -1.60 -3.08 -0.86
N VAL A 57 -2.54 -2.98 0.07
CA VAL A 57 -3.96 -2.74 -0.24
C VAL A 57 -4.29 -1.31 0.15
N TYR A 58 -4.76 -0.53 -0.82
CA TYR A 58 -5.18 0.86 -0.63
C TYR A 58 -6.64 1.04 -0.96
N ASN A 59 -7.28 1.98 -0.28
CA ASN A 59 -8.59 2.50 -0.66
C ASN A 59 -8.41 3.98 -0.97
N ALA A 60 -8.67 4.38 -2.20
CA ALA A 60 -8.42 5.74 -2.67
C ALA A 60 -9.51 6.16 -3.66
N ASP A 61 -9.69 7.46 -3.81
CA ASP A 61 -10.68 7.99 -4.76
C ASP A 61 -10.26 7.76 -6.21
N SER A 62 -8.96 7.64 -6.49
CA SER A 62 -8.45 7.39 -7.83
C SER A 62 -7.08 6.71 -7.81
N GLU A 63 -6.70 6.11 -8.94
CA GLU A 63 -5.38 5.52 -9.11
C GLU A 63 -4.28 6.58 -9.03
N GLU A 64 -4.54 7.79 -9.51
CA GLU A 64 -3.59 8.91 -9.47
C GLU A 64 -3.17 9.24 -8.04
N LEU A 65 -4.08 9.12 -7.07
CA LEU A 65 -3.75 9.34 -5.66
C LEU A 65 -2.81 8.27 -5.11
N VAL A 66 -2.96 7.03 -5.58
CA VAL A 66 -2.05 5.94 -5.22
C VAL A 66 -0.65 6.22 -5.76
N LYS A 67 -0.55 6.68 -7.01
CA LYS A 67 0.71 7.06 -7.64
C LYS A 67 1.35 8.24 -6.93
N GLU A 68 0.57 9.26 -6.59
CA GLU A 68 1.06 10.44 -5.88
C GLU A 68 1.64 10.05 -4.52
N HIS A 69 0.99 9.14 -3.80
CA HIS A 69 1.50 8.64 -2.53
C HIS A 69 2.87 7.97 -2.72
N ALA A 70 3.01 7.11 -3.72
CA ALA A 70 4.27 6.44 -4.00
C ALA A 70 5.38 7.44 -4.31
N ASP A 71 5.10 8.45 -5.12
CA ASP A 71 6.06 9.50 -5.47
C ASP A 71 6.49 10.30 -4.25
N ARG A 72 5.54 10.73 -3.42
CA ARG A 72 5.83 11.51 -2.21
C ARG A 72 6.60 10.69 -1.17
N ALA A 73 6.27 9.42 -1.03
CA ALA A 73 6.93 8.52 -0.07
C ALA A 73 8.29 8.04 -0.57
N GLY A 74 8.60 8.24 -1.85
CA GLY A 74 9.85 7.79 -2.45
C GLY A 74 9.96 6.29 -2.55
N VAL A 75 8.83 5.60 -2.75
CA VAL A 75 8.77 4.14 -2.84
C VAL A 75 8.28 3.71 -4.23
N PRO A 76 8.71 2.53 -4.71
CA PRO A 76 8.27 2.07 -6.02
C PRO A 76 6.80 1.65 -6.00
N ALA A 77 6.12 1.84 -7.14
CA ALA A 77 4.81 1.27 -7.41
C ALA A 77 4.95 0.51 -8.71
N SER A 78 5.51 -0.71 -8.63
CA SER A 78 5.86 -1.52 -9.79
C SER A 78 4.65 -1.95 -10.59
N GLU A 79 3.58 -2.32 -9.89
CA GLU A 79 2.29 -2.68 -10.49
C GLU A 79 1.17 -2.11 -9.63
N ILE A 80 0.16 -1.56 -10.28
CA ILE A 80 -1.05 -1.05 -9.62
C ILE A 80 -2.25 -1.66 -10.33
N ALA A 81 -3.11 -2.35 -9.59
CA ALA A 81 -4.31 -2.97 -10.13
C ALA A 81 -5.53 -2.52 -9.34
N GLU A 82 -6.57 -2.06 -10.03
CA GLU A 82 -7.84 -1.78 -9.39
C GLU A 82 -8.56 -3.08 -9.10
N VAL A 83 -9.04 -3.24 -7.88
CA VAL A 83 -9.80 -4.42 -7.46
C VAL A 83 -11.26 -4.21 -7.85
N SER A 84 -11.76 -5.03 -8.78
CA SER A 84 -13.14 -4.93 -9.26
C SER A 84 -14.14 -5.39 -8.21
N THR A 85 -13.82 -6.48 -7.53
CA THR A 85 -14.68 -7.01 -6.48
C THR A 85 -13.88 -7.87 -5.52
N VAL A 86 -14.39 -8.04 -4.32
CA VAL A 86 -13.78 -8.90 -3.29
C VAL A 86 -14.70 -10.09 -3.07
N ILE A 87 -14.15 -11.28 -3.19
CA ILE A 87 -14.88 -12.51 -2.85
C ILE A 87 -14.48 -12.87 -1.42
N LYS A 88 -15.46 -12.87 -0.53
CA LYS A 88 -15.25 -13.30 0.84
C LYS A 88 -15.62 -14.78 0.95
N HIS A 89 -14.68 -15.57 1.43
CA HIS A 89 -14.86 -16.99 1.60
C HIS A 89 -15.36 -17.28 3.00
N ASN A 90 -16.40 -18.11 3.07
CA ASN A 90 -16.91 -18.61 4.34
C ASN A 90 -16.14 -19.88 4.68
N THR A 91 -15.17 -19.75 5.56
CA THR A 91 -14.31 -20.86 5.97
C THR A 91 -14.75 -21.34 7.35
N SER A 92 -15.05 -22.62 7.45
CA SER A 92 -15.41 -23.25 8.73
C SER A 92 -14.22 -24.07 9.23
N PHE A 93 -13.65 -23.67 10.32
CA PHE A 93 -12.59 -24.40 11.01
C PHE A 93 -13.04 -24.74 12.41
#